data_dd12ca6dc77a2299efecc7e91d8e2857
#
_entry.id   dd12ca6dc77a2299efecc7e91d8e2857
#
_cell.length_a   1.000
_cell.length_b   1.000
_cell.length_c   1.000
_cell.angle_alpha   90.00
_cell.angle_beta   90.00
_cell.angle_gamma   90.00
#
_symmetry.space_group_name_H-M   'P 1'
#
loop_
_entity.id
_entity.type
_entity.pdbx_description
1 polymer ?
#
loop_
_entity_poly.entity_id
_entity_poly.type
_entity_poly.pdbx_seq_one_letter_code
_entity_poly.pdbx_strand_id
1 'polypeptide(L)' 'MLVSKFSPISMKDHTREIPVTQEQIDAWKSGELIQNAMPNISADDREFLMTGITPEEW' A
#
# COMPACT_ATOMS: atom_id res chain seq x y z
N MET A 1 -8.16 2.81 6.26
CA MET A 1 -7.92 1.42 6.72
C MET A 1 -6.47 1.26 7.12
N LEU A 2 -6.21 0.62 8.24
CA LEU A 2 -4.83 0.35 8.65
C LEU A 2 -4.26 -0.81 7.85
N VAL A 3 -3.10 -0.60 7.24
CA VAL A 3 -2.43 -1.61 6.41
C VAL A 3 -1.03 -1.84 6.96
N SER A 4 -0.71 -3.09 7.23
CA SER A 4 0.62 -3.49 7.71
C SER A 4 1.37 -4.23 6.61
N LYS A 5 2.62 -3.83 6.38
CA LYS A 5 3.49 -4.45 5.39
C LYS A 5 4.90 -4.59 5.96
N PHE A 6 5.60 -5.63 5.54
CA PHE A 6 6.99 -5.84 5.90
C PHE A 6 7.90 -5.01 4.98
N SER A 7 8.82 -4.24 5.56
CA SER A 7 9.79 -3.46 4.80
C SER A 7 11.12 -4.23 4.69
N PRO A 8 11.61 -4.47 3.47
CA PRO A 8 12.92 -5.11 3.31
C PRO A 8 14.10 -4.19 3.64
N ILE A 9 13.85 -2.88 3.76
CA ILE A 9 14.89 -1.90 4.10
C ILE A 9 15.17 -1.94 5.60
N SER A 10 14.14 -1.78 6.43
CA SER A 10 14.28 -1.76 7.89
C SER A 10 14.16 -3.13 8.52
N MET A 11 13.71 -4.13 7.75
CA MET A 11 13.43 -5.49 8.23
C MET A 11 12.40 -5.50 9.36
N LYS A 12 11.40 -4.61 9.25
CA LYS A 12 10.33 -4.46 10.22
C LYS A 12 8.99 -4.33 9.54
N ASP A 13 7.92 -4.65 10.28
CA ASP A 13 6.57 -4.38 9.84
C ASP A 13 6.23 -2.93 10.13
N HIS A 14 5.63 -2.25 9.16
CA HIS A 14 5.11 -0.90 9.33
C HIS A 14 3.61 -0.93 9.12
N THR A 15 2.90 -0.10 9.88
CA THR A 15 1.45 0.06 9.77
C THR A 15 1.14 1.50 9.41
N ARG A 16 0.36 1.72 8.36
CA ARG A 16 -0.04 3.06 7.93
C ARG A 16 -1.55 3.10 7.74
N GLU A 17 -2.13 4.26 8.04
CA GLU A 17 -3.53 4.53 7.71
C GLU A 17 -3.58 4.98 6.25
N ILE A 18 -4.25 4.20 5.41
CA ILE A 18 -4.37 4.49 3.97
C ILE A 18 -5.86 4.58 3.62
N PRO A 19 -6.28 5.63 2.87
CA PRO A 19 -7.70 5.81 2.54
C PRO A 19 -8.15 4.84 1.43
N VAL A 20 -8.10 3.55 1.73
CA VAL A 20 -8.58 2.48 0.84
C VAL A 20 -9.60 1.63 1.57
N THR A 21 -10.38 0.88 0.79
CA THR A 21 -11.35 -0.08 1.29
C THR A 21 -10.86 -1.49 1.00
N GLN A 22 -11.44 -2.46 1.69
CA GLN A 22 -11.13 -3.86 1.43
C GLN A 22 -11.49 -4.24 -0.01
N GLU A 23 -12.57 -3.67 -0.55
CA GLU A 23 -12.98 -3.92 -1.93
C GLU A 23 -11.92 -3.48 -2.93
N GLN A 24 -11.28 -2.32 -2.68
CA GLN A 24 -10.21 -1.82 -3.54
C GLN A 24 -8.98 -2.72 -3.48
N ILE A 25 -8.64 -3.20 -2.30
CA ILE A 25 -7.53 -4.13 -2.13
C ILE A 25 -7.82 -5.45 -2.83
N ASP A 26 -9.04 -5.95 -2.71
CA ASP A 26 -9.46 -7.19 -3.37
C ASP A 26 -9.41 -7.05 -4.88
N ALA A 27 -9.84 -5.92 -5.42
CA ALA A 27 -9.78 -5.64 -6.85
C ALA A 27 -8.33 -5.67 -7.35
N TRP A 28 -7.41 -5.05 -6.61
CA TRP A 28 -6.00 -5.07 -6.95
C TRP A 28 -5.44 -6.49 -6.92
N LYS A 29 -5.75 -7.25 -5.88
CA LYS A 29 -5.30 -8.64 -5.75
C LYS A 29 -5.86 -9.56 -6.85
N SER A 30 -7.00 -9.20 -7.41
CA SER A 30 -7.62 -9.99 -8.48
C SER A 30 -7.04 -9.68 -9.86
N GLY A 31 -6.10 -8.73 -9.96
CA GLY A 31 -5.39 -8.44 -11.20
C GLY A 31 -5.54 -7.04 -11.75
N GLU A 32 -6.30 -6.16 -11.11
CA GLU A 32 -6.41 -4.79 -11.57
C GLU A 32 -5.13 -4.01 -11.29
N LEU A 33 -4.84 -3.03 -12.15
CA LEU A 33 -3.73 -2.11 -11.91
C LEU A 33 -4.04 -1.30 -10.66
N ILE A 34 -3.02 -1.07 -9.83
CA ILE A 34 -3.22 -0.37 -8.55
C ILE A 34 -3.81 1.02 -8.73
N GLN A 35 -3.40 1.77 -9.77
CA GLN A 35 -3.95 3.10 -10.01
C GLN A 35 -5.42 3.06 -10.42
N ASN A 36 -5.90 1.94 -10.97
CA ASN A 36 -7.31 1.77 -11.32
C ASN A 36 -8.13 1.30 -10.13
N ALA A 37 -7.56 0.38 -9.34
CA ALA A 37 -8.23 -0.13 -8.14
C ALA A 37 -8.31 0.92 -7.04
N MET A 38 -7.29 1.77 -6.94
CA MET A 38 -7.14 2.75 -5.84
C MET A 38 -6.75 4.13 -6.38
N PRO A 39 -7.62 4.78 -7.17
CA PRO A 39 -7.23 6.05 -7.82
C PRO A 39 -7.10 7.22 -6.84
N ASN A 40 -7.60 7.08 -5.62
CA ASN A 40 -7.67 8.14 -4.64
C ASN A 40 -6.47 8.18 -3.68
N ILE A 41 -5.54 7.24 -3.78
CA ILE A 41 -4.39 7.24 -2.87
C ILE A 41 -3.17 7.91 -3.50
N SER A 42 -2.27 8.39 -2.63
CA SER A 42 -1.04 9.06 -3.07
C SER A 42 -0.05 8.07 -3.67
N ALA A 43 0.95 8.60 -4.39
CA ALA A 43 2.04 7.78 -4.92
C ALA A 43 2.81 7.09 -3.79
N ASP A 44 3.02 7.79 -2.66
CA ASP A 44 3.70 7.22 -1.50
C ASP A 44 2.94 6.03 -0.92
N ASP A 45 1.62 6.15 -0.81
CA ASP A 45 0.77 5.06 -0.31
C ASP A 45 0.78 3.87 -1.27
N ARG A 46 0.76 4.12 -2.57
CA ARG A 46 0.85 3.05 -3.56
C ARG A 46 2.17 2.28 -3.45
N GLU A 47 3.28 3.02 -3.30
CA GLU A 47 4.59 2.39 -3.12
C GLU A 47 4.63 1.55 -1.87
N PHE A 48 4.07 2.05 -0.77
CA PHE A 48 4.00 1.28 0.47
C PHE A 48 3.22 -0.01 0.29
N LEU A 49 2.08 0.04 -0.39
CA LEU A 49 1.27 -1.15 -0.63
C LEU A 49 2.00 -2.18 -1.48
N MET A 50 2.78 -1.72 -2.47
CA MET A 50 3.50 -2.62 -3.37
C MET A 50 4.78 -3.19 -2.77
N THR A 51 5.51 -2.40 -1.99
CA THR A 51 6.85 -2.76 -1.54
C THR A 51 7.01 -2.94 -0.04
N GLY A 52 6.15 -2.33 0.76
CA GLY A 52 6.30 -2.26 2.21
C GLY A 52 7.26 -1.18 2.67
N ILE A 53 7.90 -0.46 1.74
CA ILE A 53 8.87 0.58 2.07
C ILE A 53 8.13 1.89 2.33
N THR A 54 8.41 2.51 3.48
CA THR A 54 7.78 3.78 3.84
C THR A 54 8.51 4.95 3.17
N PRO A 55 7.83 6.12 3.01
CA PRO A 55 8.50 7.30 2.43
C PRO A 55 9.76 7.71 3.19
N GLU A 56 9.79 7.50 4.49
CA GLU A 56 10.95 7.85 5.32
C GLU A 56 12.16 6.99 5.03
N GLU A 57 11.99 5.87 4.37
CA GLU A 57 13.06 4.93 4.05
C GLU A 57 13.65 5.12 2.65
N TRP A 58 13.04 5.97 1.85
CA TRP A 58 13.54 6.30 0.51
C TRP A 58 14.75 7.23 0.53
#